data_e3dd661882fa31c7fe3e62b45e12b94e
#
_entry.id   e3dd661882fa31c7fe3e62b45e12b94e
#
_cell.length_a   1.000
_cell.length_b   1.000
_cell.length_c   1.000
_cell.angle_alpha   90.00
_cell.angle_beta   90.00
_cell.angle_gamma   90.00
#
_symmetry.space_group_name_H-M   'P 1'
#
loop_
_entity.id
_entity.type
_entity.pdbx_description
1 polymer ?
#
loop_
_entity_poly.entity_id
_entity_poly.type
_entity_poly.pdbx_seq_one_letter_code
_entity_poly.pdbx_strand_id
1 'polypeptide(L)'
;MRVVLDTGILIAALITKDTPPDRIYQAWRKRRFELVTSQWQLDEFRRVSRYPKLRKYLQPIEAGNLVNGLRHQARFLENLPDVDLSEDPDDNPLLAMAIAGDVD
;
A
#
# COMPACT_ATOMS: atom_id res chain seq x y z
N MET A 1 -11.20 3.94 -11.81
CA MET A 1 -11.29 2.86 -10.80
C MET A 1 -10.40 3.21 -9.63
N ARG A 2 -10.91 3.06 -8.44
CA ARG A 2 -10.16 3.29 -7.19
C ARG A 2 -9.90 1.96 -6.52
N VAL A 3 -8.67 1.76 -6.06
CA VAL A 3 -8.21 0.47 -5.53
C VAL A 3 -7.44 0.70 -4.24
N VAL A 4 -7.65 -0.19 -3.28
CA VAL A 4 -6.82 -0.32 -2.08
C VAL A 4 -5.97 -1.58 -2.25
N LEU A 5 -4.67 -1.46 -2.02
CA LEU A 5 -3.76 -2.60 -2.05
C LEU A 5 -3.26 -2.90 -0.64
N ASP A 6 -3.22 -4.19 -0.31
CA ASP A 6 -2.59 -4.66 0.92
C ASP A 6 -1.09 -4.29 0.91
N THR A 7 -0.56 -3.97 2.08
CA THR A 7 0.87 -3.66 2.24
C THR A 7 1.76 -4.80 1.73
N GLY A 8 1.34 -6.05 1.91
CA GLY A 8 2.08 -7.21 1.39
C GLY A 8 2.22 -7.21 -0.11
N ILE A 9 1.21 -6.74 -0.83
CA ILE A 9 1.26 -6.62 -2.29
C ILE A 9 2.26 -5.54 -2.70
N LEU A 10 2.30 -4.41 -2.00
CA LEU A 10 3.26 -3.35 -2.27
C LEU A 10 4.70 -3.83 -2.05
N ILE A 11 4.93 -4.58 -0.98
CA ILE A 11 6.24 -5.17 -0.69
C ILE A 11 6.64 -6.16 -1.80
N ALA A 12 5.73 -7.06 -2.16
CA ALA A 12 5.98 -8.07 -3.19
C ALA A 12 6.30 -7.43 -4.54
N ALA A 13 5.64 -6.33 -4.87
CA ALA A 13 5.88 -5.60 -6.11
C ALA A 13 7.32 -5.08 -6.22
N LEU A 14 7.91 -4.67 -5.09
CA LEU A 14 9.29 -4.17 -5.08
C LEU A 14 10.32 -5.29 -5.09
N ILE A 15 10.00 -6.43 -4.51
CA ILE A 15 10.94 -7.54 -4.35
C ILE A 15 11.10 -8.31 -5.66
N THR A 16 10.00 -8.56 -6.38
CA THR A 16 10.01 -9.47 -7.54
C THR A 16 9.43 -8.79 -8.76
N LYS A 17 10.22 -8.74 -9.85
CA LYS A 17 9.79 -8.15 -11.12
C LYS A 17 8.97 -9.14 -11.95
N ASP A 18 8.12 -8.61 -12.83
CA ASP A 18 7.29 -9.36 -13.78
C ASP A 18 6.30 -10.32 -13.13
N THR A 19 5.96 -10.07 -11.87
CA THR A 19 4.92 -10.80 -11.14
C THR A 19 3.60 -10.02 -11.19
N PRO A 20 2.46 -10.65 -10.84
CA PRO A 20 1.21 -9.90 -10.72
C PRO A 20 1.28 -8.67 -9.82
N PRO A 21 1.88 -8.71 -8.60
CA PRO A 21 2.04 -7.51 -7.79
C PRO A 21 2.82 -6.41 -8.50
N ASP A 22 3.93 -6.75 -9.16
CA ASP A 22 4.72 -5.78 -9.90
C ASP A 22 3.92 -5.16 -11.03
N ARG A 23 3.15 -5.95 -11.77
CA ARG A 23 2.30 -5.45 -12.86
C ARG A 23 1.23 -4.50 -12.38
N ILE A 24 0.62 -4.79 -11.22
CA ILE A 24 -0.36 -3.91 -10.60
C ILE A 24 0.32 -2.58 -10.22
N TYR A 25 1.47 -2.64 -9.59
CA TYR A 25 2.24 -1.47 -9.21
C TYR A 25 2.61 -0.61 -10.43
N GLN A 26 3.11 -1.24 -11.50
CA GLN A 26 3.47 -0.52 -12.72
C GLN A 26 2.25 0.13 -13.39
N ALA A 27 1.10 -0.55 -13.38
CA ALA A 27 -0.14 0.01 -13.91
C ALA A 27 -0.54 1.27 -13.15
N TRP A 28 -0.40 1.25 -11.82
CA TRP A 28 -0.65 2.44 -11.02
C TRP A 28 0.34 3.56 -11.35
N ARG A 29 1.60 3.27 -11.48
CA ARG A 29 2.62 4.27 -11.84
C ARG A 29 2.33 4.91 -13.20
N LYS A 30 1.72 4.15 -14.10
CA LYS A 30 1.25 4.66 -15.41
C LYS A 30 -0.12 5.32 -15.35
N ARG A 31 -0.67 5.51 -14.15
CA ARG A 31 -1.95 6.19 -13.90
C ARG A 31 -3.15 5.50 -14.53
N ARG A 32 -3.12 4.17 -14.63
CA ARG A 32 -4.24 3.40 -15.18
C ARG A 32 -5.38 3.23 -14.19
N PHE A 33 -5.13 3.42 -12.92
CA PHE A 33 -6.14 3.46 -11.87
C PHE A 33 -5.65 4.36 -10.74
N GLU A 34 -6.56 4.70 -9.83
CA GLU A 34 -6.29 5.51 -8.67
C GLU A 34 -6.06 4.61 -7.46
N LEU A 35 -4.89 4.72 -6.84
CA LEU A 35 -4.57 3.97 -5.62
C LEU A 35 -4.91 4.83 -4.41
N VAL A 36 -5.61 4.23 -3.44
CA VAL A 36 -6.00 4.88 -2.19
C VAL A 36 -5.04 4.42 -1.09
N THR A 37 -4.56 5.36 -0.30
CA THR A 37 -3.68 5.08 0.83
C THR A 37 -3.96 6.02 2.00
N SER A 38 -3.25 5.83 3.11
CA SER A 38 -3.38 6.65 4.30
C SER A 38 -2.07 6.63 5.07
N GLN A 39 -1.96 7.49 6.09
CA GLN A 39 -0.78 7.50 6.95
C GLN A 39 -0.59 6.15 7.65
N TRP A 40 -1.70 5.49 8.04
CA TRP A 40 -1.62 4.15 8.61
C TRP A 40 -0.84 3.19 7.71
N GLN A 41 -1.16 3.18 6.40
CA GLN A 41 -0.48 2.29 5.47
C GLN A 41 0.99 2.66 5.27
N LEU A 42 1.31 3.95 5.22
CA LEU A 42 2.70 4.37 5.12
C LEU A 42 3.52 3.92 6.32
N ASP A 43 2.95 4.03 7.52
CA ASP A 43 3.62 3.60 8.75
C ASP A 43 3.80 2.09 8.77
N GLU A 44 2.78 1.33 8.38
CA GLU A 44 2.87 -0.12 8.28
C GLU A 44 3.92 -0.54 7.25
N PHE A 45 3.90 0.07 6.07
CA PHE A 45 4.88 -0.23 5.04
C PHE A 45 6.31 0.03 5.53
N ARG A 46 6.55 1.16 6.18
CA ARG A 46 7.87 1.48 6.73
C ARG A 46 8.32 0.45 7.76
N ARG A 47 7.41 0.05 8.65
CA ARG A 47 7.70 -0.94 9.70
C ARG A 47 8.04 -2.29 9.10
N VAL A 48 7.21 -2.78 8.18
CA VAL A 48 7.38 -4.08 7.56
C VAL A 48 8.63 -4.12 6.68
N SER A 49 8.91 -3.05 5.94
CA SER A 49 10.05 -2.99 5.04
C SER A 49 11.39 -3.09 5.78
N ARG A 50 11.40 -2.83 7.09
CA ARG A 50 12.60 -2.88 7.92
C ARG A 50 12.80 -4.24 8.59
N TYR A 51 11.92 -5.22 8.38
CA TYR A 51 12.10 -6.55 8.93
C TYR A 51 13.40 -7.17 8.41
N PRO A 52 14.22 -7.79 9.28
CA PRO A 52 15.53 -8.31 8.87
C PRO A 52 15.46 -9.28 7.68
N LYS A 53 14.42 -10.11 7.63
CA LYS A 53 14.26 -11.08 6.54
C LYS A 53 14.00 -10.44 5.18
N LEU A 54 13.55 -9.18 5.15
CA LEU A 54 13.29 -8.46 3.90
C LEU A 54 14.46 -7.62 3.42
N ARG A 55 15.45 -7.38 4.28
CA ARG A 55 16.59 -6.52 3.92
C ARG A 55 17.44 -7.06 2.78
N LYS A 56 17.43 -8.37 2.56
CA LYS A 56 18.11 -8.99 1.44
C LYS A 56 17.50 -8.63 0.09
N TYR A 57 16.22 -8.33 0.09
CA TYR A 57 15.44 -8.17 -1.14
C TYR A 57 14.97 -6.74 -1.37
N LEU A 58 14.96 -5.91 -0.34
CA LEU A 58 14.36 -4.59 -0.37
C LEU A 58 15.35 -3.58 0.23
N GLN A 59 15.91 -2.72 -0.62
CA GLN A 59 16.83 -1.69 -0.17
C GLN A 59 16.06 -0.49 0.38
N PRO A 60 16.65 0.25 1.36
CA PRO A 60 15.99 1.43 1.93
C PRO A 60 15.59 2.47 0.90
N ILE A 61 16.40 2.67 -0.15
CA ILE A 61 16.06 3.64 -1.20
C ILE A 61 14.82 3.23 -1.97
N GLU A 62 14.63 1.94 -2.22
CA GLU A 62 13.44 1.44 -2.90
C GLU A 62 12.19 1.65 -2.06
N ALA A 63 12.27 1.37 -0.74
CA ALA A 63 11.18 1.61 0.18
C ALA A 63 10.84 3.11 0.26
N GLY A 64 11.85 3.97 0.33
CA GLY A 64 11.66 5.41 0.34
C GLY A 64 10.99 5.93 -0.93
N ASN A 65 11.37 5.39 -2.08
CA ASN A 65 10.77 5.78 -3.36
C ASN A 65 9.29 5.38 -3.41
N LEU A 66 8.93 4.21 -2.89
CA LEU A 66 7.52 3.82 -2.84
C LEU A 66 6.73 4.76 -1.93
N VAL A 67 7.24 5.08 -0.75
CA VAL A 67 6.57 6.00 0.18
C VAL A 67 6.35 7.35 -0.48
N ASN A 68 7.36 7.88 -1.15
CA ASN A 68 7.23 9.15 -1.86
C ASN A 68 6.20 9.07 -2.98
N GLY A 69 6.18 7.97 -3.72
CA GLY A 69 5.18 7.75 -4.77
C GLY A 69 3.76 7.72 -4.21
N LEU A 70 3.56 7.05 -3.08
CA LEU A 70 2.26 7.02 -2.42
C LEU A 70 1.84 8.43 -1.97
N ARG A 71 2.75 9.22 -1.41
CA ARG A 71 2.42 10.58 -0.96
C ARG A 71 2.03 11.50 -2.12
N HIS A 72 2.68 11.36 -3.27
CA HIS A 72 2.53 12.32 -4.37
C HIS A 72 1.55 11.87 -5.45
N GLN A 73 1.35 10.57 -5.62
CA GLN A 73 0.51 10.06 -6.71
C GLN A 73 -0.78 9.40 -6.24
N ALA A 74 -0.80 8.79 -5.06
CA ALA A 74 -1.98 8.11 -4.55
C ALA A 74 -3.00 9.12 -3.96
N ARG A 75 -4.25 8.69 -3.89
CA ARG A 75 -5.29 9.43 -3.17
C ARG A 75 -5.10 9.19 -1.68
N PHE A 76 -4.71 10.22 -0.96
CA PHE A 76 -4.35 10.13 0.44
C PHE A 76 -5.56 10.48 1.33
N LEU A 77 -5.92 9.55 2.22
CA LEU A 77 -7.00 9.74 3.18
C LEU A 77 -6.40 10.19 4.51
N GLU A 78 -6.87 11.33 5.04
CA GLU A 78 -6.30 11.91 6.26
C GLU A 78 -6.89 11.29 7.53
N ASN A 79 -8.18 11.00 7.54
CA ASN A 79 -8.88 10.47 8.71
C ASN A 79 -9.63 9.21 8.34
N LEU A 80 -9.23 8.08 8.93
CA LEU A 80 -9.92 6.83 8.71
C LEU A 80 -11.04 6.67 9.74
N PRO A 81 -12.23 6.18 9.33
CA PRO A 81 -13.27 5.84 10.28
C PRO A 81 -12.88 4.62 11.12
N ASP A 82 -13.45 4.53 12.31
CA ASP A 82 -13.38 3.30 13.09
C ASP A 82 -14.29 2.25 12.45
N VAL A 83 -13.69 1.11 12.11
CA VAL A 83 -14.40 0.02 11.48
C VAL A 83 -14.08 -1.27 12.23
N ASP A 84 -15.11 -2.05 12.52
CA ASP A 84 -15.00 -3.34 13.19
C ASP A 84 -15.78 -4.38 12.39
N LEU A 85 -15.32 -4.65 11.18
CA LEU A 85 -15.98 -5.55 10.24
C LEU A 85 -15.20 -6.83 9.97
N SER A 86 -13.92 -6.88 10.32
CA SER A 86 -13.06 -8.03 10.06
C SER A 86 -12.95 -8.90 11.29
N GLU A 87 -12.81 -10.21 11.08
CA GLU A 87 -12.46 -11.16 12.15
C GLU A 87 -11.07 -10.87 12.71
N ASP A 88 -10.17 -10.37 11.87
CA ASP A 88 -8.83 -9.94 12.28
C ASP A 88 -8.83 -8.41 12.41
N PRO A 89 -8.71 -7.86 13.64
CA PRO A 89 -8.69 -6.40 13.83
C PRO A 89 -7.57 -5.70 13.07
N ASP A 90 -6.47 -6.38 12.75
CA ASP A 90 -5.38 -5.80 11.99
C ASP A 90 -5.78 -5.42 10.56
N ASP A 91 -6.84 -6.05 10.03
CA ASP A 91 -7.37 -5.74 8.70
C ASP A 91 -8.37 -4.59 8.71
N ASN A 92 -8.85 -4.14 9.87
CA ASN A 92 -9.86 -3.09 9.94
C ASN A 92 -9.40 -1.76 9.34
N PRO A 93 -8.14 -1.31 9.51
CA PRO A 93 -7.69 -0.08 8.84
C PRO A 93 -7.73 -0.18 7.31
N LEU A 94 -7.44 -1.36 6.74
CA LEU A 94 -7.52 -1.57 5.30
C LEU A 94 -8.96 -1.45 4.82
N LEU A 95 -9.93 -2.03 5.57
CA LEU A 95 -11.35 -1.90 5.26
C LEU A 95 -11.80 -0.45 5.41
N ALA A 96 -11.31 0.26 6.42
CA ALA A 96 -11.62 1.67 6.61
C ALA A 96 -11.16 2.51 5.40
N MET A 97 -9.99 2.22 4.85
CA MET A 97 -9.52 2.88 3.63
C MET A 97 -10.44 2.59 2.44
N ALA A 98 -10.89 1.35 2.31
CA ALA A 98 -11.77 0.97 1.22
C ALA A 98 -13.12 1.71 1.30
N ILE A 99 -13.67 1.83 2.49
CA ILE A 99 -14.94 2.53 2.72
C ILE A 99 -14.78 4.03 2.51
N ALA A 100 -13.81 4.66 3.19
CA ALA A 100 -13.61 6.10 3.13
C ALA A 100 -13.11 6.55 1.74
N GLY A 101 -12.35 5.70 1.04
CA GLY A 101 -11.84 5.99 -0.30
C GLY A 101 -12.84 5.75 -1.42
N ASP A 102 -14.01 5.21 -1.10
CA ASP A 102 -15.05 4.89 -2.10
C ASP A 102 -14.46 4.05 -3.23
N VAL A 103 -13.81 2.95 -2.86
CA VAL A 103 -13.16 2.06 -3.84
C VAL A 103 -14.17 1.22 -4.59
N ASP A 104 -13.80 0.84 -5.78
CA ASP A 104 -14.64 0.04 -6.68
C ASP A 104 -14.63 -1.45 -6.34
#